data_e8e89eeb86afaf1e5cb400a62c8b6478
#
_entry.id   e8e89eeb86afaf1e5cb400a62c8b6478
#
_cell.length_a   1.000
_cell.length_b   1.000
_cell.length_c   1.000
_cell.angle_alpha   90.00
_cell.angle_beta   90.00
_cell.angle_gamma   90.00
#
_symmetry.space_group_name_H-M   'P 1'
#
loop_
_entity.id
_entity.type
_entity.pdbx_description
1 polymer ?
#
loop_
_entity_poly.entity_id
_entity_poly.type
_entity_poly.pdbx_seq_one_letter_code
_entity_poly.pdbx_strand_id
1 'polypeptide(L)'
;MPTWGEILGEFQPPNTPDSIRRKYLSQLASHVGRDVILYSTKWTDPSNVPPDVISITEEDVQGFMEVVHGLKNDKLDLILHSPGGSPVATEAIVKYLRKKFTHIRVVVPQGAMSAGTMLTCAGNSIVLGKHSFLGPIDPQFILQTQLGNRMVPAQAILDEFEMAKSECKDTHNLGPWLPILSQYGPGLLIECKNAIALSRKLAGDWLAQYMFSGQKRATHKASILARTLADHKKYKSHGRHLSRDDCRQLGLVIEDLEQDQILQDLVLSVFHASTITFNQTPAAKIIENHNGRAFVKLSGGIRLPVQVQNLPLPQAPKIPVQPSQAPAPALS
;
A
#
# COMPACT_ATOMS: atom_id res chain seq x y z
N MET A 1 23.39 6.99 13.49
CA MET A 1 21.96 6.94 13.13
C MET A 1 21.35 8.31 13.41
N PRO A 2 20.91 9.05 12.39
CA PRO A 2 20.32 10.37 12.59
C PRO A 2 19.03 10.26 13.40
N THR A 3 18.84 11.17 14.32
CA THR A 3 17.61 11.29 15.08
C THR A 3 16.57 12.09 14.30
N TRP A 4 15.30 11.90 14.65
CA TRP A 4 14.20 12.69 14.07
C TRP A 4 14.43 14.21 14.29
N GLY A 5 14.94 14.60 15.46
CA GLY A 5 15.23 16.00 15.81
C GLY A 5 16.35 16.61 14.96
N GLU A 6 17.40 15.85 14.65
CA GLU A 6 18.49 16.30 13.77
C GLU A 6 17.96 16.56 12.35
N ILE A 7 17.15 15.66 11.82
CA ILE A 7 16.53 15.87 10.49
C ILE A 7 15.54 17.04 10.54
N LEU A 8 14.75 17.19 11.61
CA LEU A 8 13.87 18.35 11.78
C LEU A 8 14.64 19.66 11.77
N GLY A 9 15.83 19.70 12.35
CA GLY A 9 16.70 20.89 12.35
C GLY A 9 17.12 21.36 10.96
N GLU A 10 17.09 20.48 9.95
CA GLU A 10 17.36 20.83 8.55
C GLU A 10 16.20 21.54 7.86
N PHE A 11 14.97 21.46 8.41
CA PHE A 11 13.75 22.07 7.85
C PHE A 11 13.68 23.59 8.16
N GLN A 12 14.74 24.29 7.82
CA GLN A 12 14.86 25.74 7.94
C GLN A 12 15.06 26.35 6.54
N PRO A 13 14.53 27.56 6.30
CA PRO A 13 14.79 28.25 5.05
C PRO A 13 16.30 28.34 4.72
N PRO A 14 16.71 28.11 3.47
CA PRO A 14 15.88 27.95 2.26
C PRO A 14 15.37 26.53 2.00
N ASN A 15 15.63 25.56 2.89
CA ASN A 15 15.25 24.17 2.67
C ASN A 15 13.73 23.97 2.77
N THR A 16 13.20 23.14 1.86
CA THR A 16 11.81 22.68 1.88
C THR A 16 11.73 21.22 2.27
N PRO A 17 10.57 20.71 2.71
CA PRO A 17 10.38 19.29 2.97
C PRO A 17 10.81 18.41 1.78
N ASP A 18 10.48 18.84 0.57
CA ASP A 18 10.85 18.11 -0.66
C ASP A 18 12.36 18.11 -0.92
N SER A 19 13.04 19.25 -0.70
CA SER A 19 14.47 19.35 -0.96
C SER A 19 15.28 18.45 -0.02
N ILE A 20 14.90 18.34 1.24
CA ILE A 20 15.57 17.49 2.23
C ILE A 20 15.35 16.03 1.91
N ARG A 21 14.12 15.63 1.61
CA ARG A 21 13.80 14.24 1.25
C ARG A 21 14.55 13.81 0.00
N ARG A 22 14.57 14.64 -1.06
CA ARG A 22 15.29 14.41 -2.32
C ARG A 22 16.79 14.33 -2.14
N LYS A 23 17.36 15.19 -1.28
CA LYS A 23 18.77 15.13 -0.90
C LYS A 23 19.14 13.71 -0.44
N TYR A 24 18.40 13.18 0.53
CA TYR A 24 18.69 11.87 1.10
C TYR A 24 18.39 10.71 0.16
N LEU A 25 17.33 10.80 -0.66
CA LEU A 25 17.04 9.82 -1.70
C LEU A 25 18.17 9.74 -2.75
N SER A 26 18.68 10.89 -3.17
CA SER A 26 19.79 10.95 -4.13
C SER A 26 21.09 10.40 -3.55
N GLN A 27 21.40 10.75 -2.29
CA GLN A 27 22.58 10.20 -1.60
C GLN A 27 22.48 8.70 -1.42
N LEU A 28 21.28 8.19 -1.07
CA LEU A 28 21.04 6.76 -0.93
C LEU A 28 21.23 6.03 -2.25
N ALA A 29 20.66 6.54 -3.35
CA ALA A 29 20.84 5.93 -4.67
C ALA A 29 22.31 5.88 -5.10
N SER A 30 23.07 6.95 -4.81
CA SER A 30 24.51 7.01 -5.06
C SER A 30 25.28 5.99 -4.23
N HIS A 31 24.93 5.78 -2.96
CA HIS A 31 25.58 4.84 -2.07
C HIS A 31 25.32 3.39 -2.48
N VAL A 32 24.06 3.04 -2.80
CA VAL A 32 23.70 1.64 -3.11
C VAL A 32 23.95 1.27 -4.58
N GLY A 33 24.14 2.25 -5.48
CA GLY A 33 24.30 2.00 -6.90
C GLY A 33 23.06 1.37 -7.56
N ARG A 34 21.86 1.68 -7.05
CA ARG A 34 20.57 1.14 -7.48
C ARG A 34 19.58 2.28 -7.68
N ASP A 35 18.55 2.08 -8.49
CA ASP A 35 17.42 2.99 -8.45
C ASP A 35 16.71 2.90 -7.09
N VAL A 36 16.27 4.04 -6.55
CA VAL A 36 15.57 4.11 -5.27
C VAL A 36 14.20 4.74 -5.47
N ILE A 37 13.17 4.06 -4.95
CA ILE A 37 11.80 4.57 -4.87
C ILE A 37 11.36 4.53 -3.42
N LEU A 38 10.81 5.63 -2.94
CA LEU A 38 10.12 5.75 -1.66
C LEU A 38 8.62 5.54 -1.89
N TYR A 39 7.99 4.67 -1.11
CA TYR A 39 6.55 4.61 -0.90
C TYR A 39 6.29 4.75 0.60
N SER A 40 5.78 5.88 1.02
CA SER A 40 5.51 6.17 2.43
C SER A 40 4.15 6.80 2.62
N THR A 41 3.46 6.42 3.70
CA THR A 41 2.14 6.96 4.06
C THR A 41 2.08 7.41 5.52
N LYS A 42 1.18 8.34 5.84
CA LYS A 42 0.94 8.88 7.19
C LYS A 42 0.09 7.93 8.04
N TRP A 43 0.40 6.63 8.07
CA TRP A 43 -0.47 5.65 8.73
C TRP A 43 -0.22 5.47 10.23
N THR A 44 0.95 5.81 10.72
CA THR A 44 1.29 5.73 12.15
C THR A 44 0.71 6.88 12.97
N ASP A 45 0.37 7.98 12.30
CA ASP A 45 -0.38 9.10 12.86
C ASP A 45 -1.43 9.57 11.84
N PRO A 46 -2.50 8.79 11.64
CA PRO A 46 -3.47 9.04 10.57
C PRO A 46 -4.50 10.12 10.92
N SER A 47 -4.27 10.97 11.92
CA SER A 47 -5.22 11.97 12.39
C SER A 47 -5.89 12.71 11.23
N ASN A 48 -7.22 12.56 11.10
CA ASN A 48 -8.05 13.19 10.07
C ASN A 48 -7.73 12.79 8.61
N VAL A 49 -7.03 11.66 8.39
CA VAL A 49 -6.77 11.13 7.04
C VAL A 49 -7.69 9.94 6.78
N PRO A 50 -8.49 9.95 5.70
CA PRO A 50 -9.29 8.80 5.33
C PRO A 50 -8.44 7.56 5.07
N PRO A 51 -8.87 6.35 5.51
CA PRO A 51 -8.08 5.12 5.36
C PRO A 51 -7.68 4.78 3.92
N ASP A 52 -8.50 5.12 2.94
CA ASP A 52 -8.23 4.93 1.51
C ASP A 52 -7.07 5.78 0.99
N VAL A 53 -6.83 6.94 1.59
CA VAL A 53 -5.70 7.80 1.20
C VAL A 53 -4.36 7.20 1.60
N ILE A 54 -4.28 6.54 2.75
CA ILE A 54 -3.04 5.94 3.29
C ILE A 54 -2.85 4.48 2.87
N SER A 55 -3.93 3.81 2.41
CA SER A 55 -3.89 2.41 1.97
C SER A 55 -3.34 2.26 0.54
N ILE A 56 -2.78 1.09 0.23
CA ILE A 56 -2.42 0.73 -1.15
C ILE A 56 -3.70 0.62 -1.97
N THR A 57 -3.79 1.41 -3.05
CA THR A 57 -4.95 1.50 -3.94
C THR A 57 -4.51 1.39 -5.40
N GLU A 58 -5.48 1.18 -6.31
CA GLU A 58 -5.18 1.10 -7.75
C GLU A 58 -4.59 2.40 -8.32
N GLU A 59 -4.93 3.55 -7.72
CA GLU A 59 -4.34 4.85 -8.10
C GLU A 59 -2.82 4.90 -7.88
N ASP A 60 -2.29 4.11 -6.94
CA ASP A 60 -0.84 4.05 -6.70
C ASP A 60 -0.06 3.50 -7.90
N VAL A 61 -0.73 2.76 -8.80
CA VAL A 61 -0.12 2.34 -10.08
C VAL A 61 0.28 3.57 -10.91
N GLN A 62 -0.55 4.62 -10.93
CA GLN A 62 -0.20 5.88 -11.61
C GLN A 62 1.00 6.55 -10.92
N GLY A 63 1.04 6.52 -9.59
CA GLY A 63 2.20 6.99 -8.83
C GLY A 63 3.48 6.25 -9.20
N PHE A 64 3.43 4.92 -9.31
CA PHE A 64 4.56 4.13 -9.76
C PHE A 64 4.93 4.38 -11.23
N MET A 65 3.95 4.60 -12.11
CA MET A 65 4.21 5.00 -13.51
C MET A 65 4.99 6.32 -13.57
N GLU A 66 4.61 7.31 -12.77
CA GLU A 66 5.32 8.60 -12.70
C GLU A 66 6.77 8.43 -12.24
N VAL A 67 6.99 7.70 -11.14
CA VAL A 67 8.32 7.61 -10.53
C VAL A 67 9.26 6.61 -11.20
N VAL A 68 8.75 5.63 -11.94
CA VAL A 68 9.56 4.67 -12.72
C VAL A 68 10.04 5.30 -14.03
N HIS A 69 9.34 6.32 -14.53
CA HIS A 69 9.70 6.97 -15.79
C HIS A 69 11.11 7.60 -15.70
N GLY A 70 11.96 7.26 -16.65
CA GLY A 70 13.33 7.78 -16.74
C GLY A 70 14.36 7.08 -15.84
N LEU A 71 13.96 6.13 -15.00
CA LEU A 71 14.90 5.28 -14.27
C LEU A 71 15.63 4.34 -15.25
N LYS A 72 16.93 4.14 -15.05
CA LYS A 72 17.79 3.42 -16.00
C LYS A 72 18.33 2.09 -15.49
N ASN A 73 18.39 1.90 -14.16
CA ASN A 73 18.90 0.69 -13.55
C ASN A 73 17.86 -0.45 -13.66
N ASP A 74 18.31 -1.69 -13.65
CA ASP A 74 17.49 -2.90 -13.56
C ASP A 74 17.33 -3.41 -12.12
N LYS A 75 17.96 -2.73 -11.15
CA LYS A 75 17.92 -3.03 -9.71
C LYS A 75 17.24 -1.91 -8.97
N LEU A 76 16.31 -2.25 -8.08
CA LEU A 76 15.52 -1.33 -7.29
C LEU A 76 15.71 -1.57 -5.79
N ASP A 77 15.88 -0.50 -5.03
CA ASP A 77 15.59 -0.45 -3.60
C ASP A 77 14.26 0.29 -3.39
N LEU A 78 13.25 -0.44 -2.95
CA LEU A 78 11.94 0.11 -2.62
C LEU A 78 11.86 0.37 -1.11
N ILE A 79 11.93 1.64 -0.70
CA ILE A 79 11.69 2.04 0.70
C ILE A 79 10.19 2.01 0.91
N LEU A 80 9.72 1.15 1.80
CA LEU A 80 8.29 0.89 2.01
C LEU A 80 7.88 1.15 3.46
N HIS A 81 6.93 2.09 3.65
CA HIS A 81 6.25 2.35 4.91
C HIS A 81 4.74 2.46 4.69
N SER A 82 3.98 1.40 5.05
CA SER A 82 2.58 1.27 4.64
C SER A 82 1.76 0.38 5.57
N PRO A 83 0.48 0.71 5.85
CA PRO A 83 -0.45 -0.16 6.56
C PRO A 83 -0.94 -1.35 5.71
N GLY A 84 -0.67 -1.34 4.41
CA GLY A 84 -1.26 -2.26 3.44
C GLY A 84 -2.43 -1.64 2.69
N GLY A 85 -3.38 -2.47 2.26
CA GLY A 85 -4.54 -2.05 1.46
C GLY A 85 -5.01 -3.15 0.51
N SER A 86 -5.31 -2.82 -0.74
CA SER A 86 -5.84 -3.75 -1.74
C SER A 86 -4.78 -4.76 -2.22
N PRO A 87 -5.01 -6.08 -2.07
CA PRO A 87 -4.14 -7.10 -2.65
C PRO A 87 -4.10 -7.05 -4.19
N VAL A 88 -5.21 -6.66 -4.82
CA VAL A 88 -5.33 -6.54 -6.29
C VAL A 88 -4.48 -5.38 -6.81
N ALA A 89 -4.55 -4.22 -6.12
CA ALA A 89 -3.69 -3.09 -6.43
C ALA A 89 -2.20 -3.44 -6.25
N THR A 90 -1.89 -4.17 -5.15
CA THR A 90 -0.52 -4.65 -4.89
C THR A 90 -0.05 -5.58 -6.01
N GLU A 91 -0.91 -6.47 -6.51
CA GLU A 91 -0.58 -7.34 -7.65
C GLU A 91 -0.25 -6.53 -8.90
N ALA A 92 -1.04 -5.50 -9.21
CA ALA A 92 -0.79 -4.62 -10.36
C ALA A 92 0.56 -3.89 -10.23
N ILE A 93 0.87 -3.35 -9.04
CA ILE A 93 2.15 -2.70 -8.75
C ILE A 93 3.31 -3.69 -8.92
N VAL A 94 3.22 -4.88 -8.33
CA VAL A 94 4.25 -5.92 -8.45
C VAL A 94 4.49 -6.30 -9.90
N LYS A 95 3.42 -6.57 -10.67
CA LYS A 95 3.53 -6.89 -12.10
C LYS A 95 4.21 -5.77 -12.90
N TYR A 96 3.91 -4.52 -12.58
CA TYR A 96 4.51 -3.37 -13.23
C TYR A 96 6.00 -3.23 -12.89
N LEU A 97 6.36 -3.24 -11.60
CA LEU A 97 7.74 -3.14 -11.15
C LEU A 97 8.61 -4.28 -11.68
N ARG A 98 8.09 -5.51 -11.70
CA ARG A 98 8.81 -6.69 -12.16
C ARG A 98 9.01 -6.78 -13.69
N LYS A 99 8.30 -5.97 -14.47
CA LYS A 99 8.61 -5.78 -15.90
C LYS A 99 9.84 -4.90 -16.11
N LYS A 100 10.13 -4.00 -15.18
CA LYS A 100 11.25 -3.05 -15.25
C LYS A 100 12.48 -3.56 -14.51
N PHE A 101 12.30 -4.11 -13.29
CA PHE A 101 13.39 -4.44 -12.40
C PHE A 101 13.58 -5.95 -12.26
N THR A 102 14.78 -6.44 -12.54
CA THR A 102 15.16 -7.84 -12.39
C THR A 102 15.43 -8.20 -10.93
N HIS A 103 15.93 -7.24 -10.16
CA HIS A 103 16.24 -7.42 -8.74
C HIS A 103 15.66 -6.28 -7.90
N ILE A 104 14.74 -6.62 -7.00
CA ILE A 104 14.11 -5.68 -6.06
C ILE A 104 14.49 -6.07 -4.64
N ARG A 105 15.05 -5.10 -3.90
CA ARG A 105 15.25 -5.18 -2.47
C ARG A 105 14.23 -4.25 -1.80
N VAL A 106 13.47 -4.76 -0.84
CA VAL A 106 12.47 -3.95 -0.13
C VAL A 106 13.03 -3.54 1.21
N VAL A 107 13.16 -2.24 1.43
CA VAL A 107 13.71 -1.66 2.65
C VAL A 107 12.55 -1.13 3.49
N VAL A 108 12.38 -1.67 4.70
CA VAL A 108 11.29 -1.27 5.60
C VAL A 108 11.89 -0.51 6.78
N PRO A 109 11.81 0.84 6.76
CA PRO A 109 12.44 1.66 7.81
C PRO A 109 11.74 1.52 9.16
N GLN A 110 10.42 1.27 9.20
CA GLN A 110 9.67 1.03 10.43
C GLN A 110 8.67 -0.11 10.24
N GLY A 111 7.63 0.05 9.42
CA GLY A 111 6.62 -0.97 9.32
C GLY A 111 5.98 -1.10 7.94
N ALA A 112 5.70 -2.34 7.55
CA ALA A 112 4.88 -2.68 6.38
C ALA A 112 3.92 -3.80 6.78
N MET A 113 2.61 -3.51 6.72
CA MET A 113 1.57 -4.40 7.23
C MET A 113 0.72 -4.95 6.08
N SER A 114 0.08 -6.10 6.28
CA SER A 114 -0.94 -6.62 5.38
C SER A 114 -0.46 -6.69 3.91
N ALA A 115 -1.12 -6.00 2.98
CA ALA A 115 -0.71 -5.92 1.57
C ALA A 115 0.69 -5.27 1.40
N GLY A 116 1.14 -4.44 2.36
CA GLY A 116 2.53 -3.97 2.43
C GLY A 116 3.51 -5.11 2.68
N THR A 117 3.19 -6.03 3.62
CA THR A 117 3.95 -7.28 3.80
C THR A 117 3.91 -8.15 2.53
N MET A 118 2.76 -8.24 1.86
CA MET A 118 2.68 -8.96 0.59
C MET A 118 3.63 -8.36 -0.46
N LEU A 119 3.72 -7.03 -0.54
CA LEU A 119 4.65 -6.36 -1.44
C LEU A 119 6.12 -6.70 -1.11
N THR A 120 6.47 -6.88 0.18
CA THR A 120 7.82 -7.34 0.55
C THR A 120 8.11 -8.76 0.06
N CYS A 121 7.09 -9.64 0.03
CA CYS A 121 7.23 -11.00 -0.51
C CYS A 121 7.58 -11.03 -2.01
N ALA A 122 7.29 -9.94 -2.72
CA ALA A 122 7.66 -9.78 -4.12
C ALA A 122 9.11 -9.27 -4.32
N GLY A 123 9.85 -8.98 -3.25
CA GLY A 123 11.29 -8.66 -3.27
C GLY A 123 12.17 -9.92 -3.41
N ASN A 124 13.44 -9.70 -3.77
CA ASN A 124 14.47 -10.74 -3.70
C ASN A 124 15.02 -10.88 -2.28
N SER A 125 15.03 -9.77 -1.53
CA SER A 125 15.36 -9.71 -0.12
C SER A 125 14.63 -8.55 0.55
N ILE A 126 14.62 -8.55 1.88
CA ILE A 126 14.01 -7.50 2.70
C ILE A 126 15.08 -6.97 3.65
N VAL A 127 15.23 -5.64 3.69
CA VAL A 127 16.12 -4.98 4.65
C VAL A 127 15.29 -4.50 5.82
N LEU A 128 15.59 -4.98 7.03
CA LEU A 128 14.92 -4.61 8.27
C LEU A 128 15.93 -4.14 9.32
N GLY A 129 15.61 -3.06 10.03
CA GLY A 129 16.29 -2.68 11.26
C GLY A 129 15.77 -3.47 12.49
N LYS A 130 16.42 -3.32 13.64
CA LYS A 130 15.97 -3.92 14.91
C LYS A 130 14.58 -3.43 15.34
N HIS A 131 14.22 -2.23 14.93
CA HIS A 131 12.95 -1.57 15.22
C HIS A 131 11.90 -1.78 14.12
N SER A 132 12.29 -2.40 13.01
CA SER A 132 11.39 -2.63 11.88
C SER A 132 10.52 -3.86 12.10
N PHE A 133 9.33 -3.85 11.52
CA PHE A 133 8.39 -4.97 11.59
C PHE A 133 7.58 -5.14 10.30
N LEU A 134 7.14 -6.36 10.09
CA LEU A 134 6.09 -6.71 9.14
C LEU A 134 4.81 -7.09 9.89
N GLY A 135 3.73 -7.37 9.16
CA GLY A 135 2.49 -7.87 9.74
C GLY A 135 1.96 -9.13 9.06
N PRO A 136 0.95 -9.77 9.66
CA PRO A 136 0.19 -10.83 8.99
C PRO A 136 -0.45 -10.35 7.70
N ILE A 137 -0.75 -11.30 6.80
CA ILE A 137 -1.43 -11.03 5.53
C ILE A 137 -2.84 -11.61 5.49
N ASP A 138 -3.43 -11.88 6.66
CA ASP A 138 -4.80 -12.38 6.78
C ASP A 138 -5.79 -11.29 6.32
N PRO A 139 -6.70 -11.58 5.37
CA PRO A 139 -7.62 -10.58 4.84
C PRO A 139 -8.59 -10.08 5.89
N GLN A 140 -8.89 -8.77 5.84
CA GLN A 140 -9.88 -8.11 6.69
C GLN A 140 -11.08 -7.68 5.85
N PHE A 141 -12.28 -7.83 6.41
CA PHE A 141 -13.54 -7.33 5.84
C PHE A 141 -14.09 -6.20 6.70
N ILE A 142 -14.63 -5.18 6.06
CA ILE A 142 -15.39 -4.14 6.75
C ILE A 142 -16.85 -4.59 6.72
N LEU A 143 -17.38 -4.97 7.88
CA LEU A 143 -18.77 -5.32 8.05
C LEU A 143 -19.53 -4.11 8.60
N GLN A 144 -20.63 -3.77 7.95
CA GLN A 144 -21.58 -2.80 8.46
C GLN A 144 -22.51 -3.50 9.47
N THR A 145 -22.38 -3.14 10.74
CA THR A 145 -23.18 -3.70 11.83
C THR A 145 -24.10 -2.64 12.43
N GLN A 146 -25.03 -3.05 13.26
CA GLN A 146 -25.90 -2.11 14.01
C GLN A 146 -25.10 -1.15 14.90
N LEU A 147 -23.87 -1.51 15.28
CA LEU A 147 -22.96 -0.70 16.09
C LEU A 147 -21.96 0.10 15.23
N GLY A 148 -22.16 0.15 13.92
CA GLY A 148 -21.27 0.82 12.97
C GLY A 148 -20.34 -0.15 12.22
N ASN A 149 -19.41 0.41 11.46
CA ASN A 149 -18.45 -0.37 10.67
C ASN A 149 -17.42 -1.06 11.59
N ARG A 150 -17.24 -2.36 11.39
CA ARG A 150 -16.21 -3.15 12.08
C ARG A 150 -15.29 -3.82 11.07
N MET A 151 -14.00 -3.77 11.34
CA MET A 151 -13.00 -4.53 10.59
C MET A 151 -12.87 -5.91 11.23
N VAL A 152 -13.13 -6.97 10.47
CA VAL A 152 -13.20 -8.35 10.95
C VAL A 152 -12.34 -9.25 10.06
N PRO A 153 -11.46 -10.10 10.63
CA PRO A 153 -10.70 -11.06 9.86
C PRO A 153 -11.60 -12.06 9.12
N ALA A 154 -11.31 -12.32 7.85
CA ALA A 154 -12.06 -13.30 7.05
C ALA A 154 -12.14 -14.67 7.73
N GLN A 155 -11.05 -15.10 8.38
CA GLN A 155 -11.03 -16.38 9.10
C GLN A 155 -11.95 -16.37 10.33
N ALA A 156 -12.05 -15.23 11.05
CA ALA A 156 -12.94 -15.10 12.21
C ALA A 156 -14.41 -15.22 11.78
N ILE A 157 -14.80 -14.61 10.66
CA ILE A 157 -16.14 -14.74 10.08
C ILE A 157 -16.47 -16.22 9.77
N LEU A 158 -15.52 -16.94 9.16
CA LEU A 158 -15.70 -18.36 8.84
C LEU A 158 -15.79 -19.22 10.12
N ASP A 159 -14.95 -18.95 11.10
CA ASP A 159 -14.94 -19.71 12.37
C ASP A 159 -16.21 -19.43 13.19
N GLU A 160 -16.70 -18.20 13.23
CA GLU A 160 -17.96 -17.84 13.91
C GLU A 160 -19.16 -18.54 13.24
N PHE A 161 -19.19 -18.61 11.91
CA PHE A 161 -20.25 -19.34 11.19
C PHE A 161 -20.23 -20.84 11.51
N GLU A 162 -19.05 -21.48 11.55
CA GLU A 162 -18.95 -22.91 11.93
C GLU A 162 -19.31 -23.14 13.41
N MET A 163 -19.02 -22.18 14.30
CA MET A 163 -19.46 -22.20 15.69
C MET A 163 -21.00 -22.14 15.80
N ALA A 164 -21.62 -21.19 15.10
CA ALA A 164 -23.07 -21.07 15.03
C ALA A 164 -23.72 -22.36 14.51
N LYS A 165 -23.19 -22.92 13.42
CA LYS A 165 -23.64 -24.20 12.84
C LYS A 165 -23.57 -25.37 13.82
N SER A 166 -22.55 -25.38 14.68
CA SER A 166 -22.37 -26.41 15.68
C SER A 166 -23.35 -26.25 16.86
N GLU A 167 -23.51 -25.03 17.35
CA GLU A 167 -24.37 -24.73 18.52
C GLU A 167 -25.85 -24.79 18.16
N CYS A 168 -26.26 -24.36 16.97
CA CYS A 168 -27.65 -24.42 16.49
C CYS A 168 -28.15 -25.86 16.18
N LYS A 169 -27.34 -26.90 16.37
CA LYS A 169 -27.83 -28.27 16.41
C LYS A 169 -28.84 -28.46 17.57
N ASP A 170 -28.65 -27.73 18.66
CA ASP A 170 -29.67 -27.49 19.66
C ASP A 170 -30.49 -26.27 19.24
N THR A 171 -31.78 -26.48 18.99
CA THR A 171 -32.71 -25.44 18.52
C THR A 171 -32.92 -24.31 19.52
N HIS A 172 -32.64 -24.51 20.81
CA HIS A 172 -32.67 -23.44 21.80
C HIS A 172 -31.65 -22.34 21.56
N ASN A 173 -30.56 -22.65 20.85
CA ASN A 173 -29.51 -21.67 20.51
C ASN A 173 -29.81 -20.85 19.24
N LEU A 174 -30.87 -21.14 18.51
CA LEU A 174 -31.22 -20.39 17.30
C LEU A 174 -31.52 -18.89 17.59
N GLY A 175 -32.27 -18.63 18.69
CA GLY A 175 -32.64 -17.27 19.04
C GLY A 175 -31.45 -16.32 19.22
N PRO A 176 -30.44 -16.66 20.01
CA PRO A 176 -29.22 -15.85 20.16
C PRO A 176 -28.40 -15.68 18.88
N TRP A 177 -28.36 -16.68 17.99
CA TRP A 177 -27.57 -16.63 16.78
C TRP A 177 -28.21 -15.86 15.61
N LEU A 178 -29.55 -15.85 15.51
CA LEU A 178 -30.26 -15.19 14.41
C LEU A 178 -29.88 -13.71 14.22
N PRO A 179 -29.80 -12.86 15.27
CA PRO A 179 -29.39 -11.47 15.11
C PRO A 179 -27.95 -11.30 14.60
N ILE A 180 -27.05 -12.23 14.91
CA ILE A 180 -25.66 -12.22 14.45
C ILE A 180 -25.61 -12.62 12.97
N LEU A 181 -26.21 -13.76 12.64
CA LEU A 181 -26.19 -14.30 11.28
C LEU A 181 -26.96 -13.43 10.29
N SER A 182 -27.99 -12.69 10.75
CA SER A 182 -28.72 -11.75 9.90
C SER A 182 -27.87 -10.56 9.38
N GLN A 183 -26.71 -10.32 9.99
CA GLN A 183 -25.75 -9.30 9.56
C GLN A 183 -24.84 -9.82 8.42
N TYR A 184 -24.87 -11.12 8.11
CA TYR A 184 -24.07 -11.70 7.03
C TYR A 184 -24.81 -11.53 5.70
N GLY A 185 -24.18 -10.76 4.79
CA GLY A 185 -24.69 -10.60 3.44
C GLY A 185 -24.53 -11.88 2.59
N PRO A 186 -25.28 -12.00 1.50
CA PRO A 186 -25.13 -13.07 0.54
C PRO A 186 -23.70 -13.12 -0.01
N GLY A 187 -23.11 -14.32 -0.11
CA GLY A 187 -21.78 -14.51 -0.67
C GLY A 187 -20.62 -14.28 0.32
N LEU A 188 -20.82 -13.63 1.48
CA LEU A 188 -19.76 -13.24 2.39
C LEU A 188 -18.79 -14.38 2.75
N LEU A 189 -19.31 -15.58 3.06
CA LEU A 189 -18.47 -16.74 3.42
C LEU A 189 -17.59 -17.22 2.26
N ILE A 190 -18.11 -17.12 1.04
CA ILE A 190 -17.35 -17.48 -0.18
C ILE A 190 -16.28 -16.41 -0.44
N GLU A 191 -16.61 -15.13 -0.29
CA GLU A 191 -15.66 -14.03 -0.43
C GLU A 191 -14.52 -14.13 0.60
N CYS A 192 -14.83 -14.49 1.85
CA CYS A 192 -13.82 -14.75 2.88
C CYS A 192 -12.84 -15.86 2.47
N LYS A 193 -13.37 -16.99 1.95
CA LYS A 193 -12.54 -18.10 1.45
C LYS A 193 -11.67 -17.66 0.28
N ASN A 194 -12.25 -16.94 -0.67
CA ASN A 194 -11.55 -16.43 -1.86
C ASN A 194 -10.45 -15.44 -1.49
N ALA A 195 -10.71 -14.51 -0.57
CA ALA A 195 -9.73 -13.53 -0.12
C ALA A 195 -8.53 -14.21 0.57
N ILE A 196 -8.78 -15.21 1.44
CA ILE A 196 -7.73 -16.00 2.09
C ILE A 196 -6.91 -16.76 1.04
N ALA A 197 -7.58 -17.39 0.06
CA ALA A 197 -6.91 -18.12 -1.00
C ALA A 197 -6.06 -17.19 -1.87
N LEU A 198 -6.58 -16.01 -2.23
CA LEU A 198 -5.87 -15.00 -3.03
C LEU A 198 -4.61 -14.49 -2.33
N SER A 199 -4.70 -14.08 -1.07
CA SER A 199 -3.55 -13.60 -0.30
C SER A 199 -2.45 -14.66 -0.22
N ARG A 200 -2.82 -15.92 0.07
CA ARG A 200 -1.88 -17.05 0.11
C ARG A 200 -1.25 -17.31 -1.25
N LYS A 201 -2.06 -17.28 -2.31
CA LYS A 201 -1.58 -17.52 -3.68
C LYS A 201 -0.59 -16.45 -4.11
N LEU A 202 -0.94 -15.17 -4.01
CA LEU A 202 -0.09 -14.07 -4.46
C LEU A 202 1.24 -14.04 -3.70
N ALA A 203 1.21 -14.09 -2.37
CA ALA A 203 2.43 -14.11 -1.57
C ALA A 203 3.29 -15.35 -1.86
N GLY A 204 2.66 -16.53 -1.99
CA GLY A 204 3.35 -17.78 -2.31
C GLY A 204 4.01 -17.75 -3.68
N ASP A 205 3.30 -17.28 -4.70
CA ASP A 205 3.83 -17.19 -6.07
C ASP A 205 5.03 -16.23 -6.13
N TRP A 206 4.93 -15.05 -5.50
CA TRP A 206 6.01 -14.07 -5.49
C TRP A 206 7.24 -14.56 -4.70
N LEU A 207 7.04 -15.15 -3.53
CA LEU A 207 8.14 -15.75 -2.76
C LEU A 207 8.86 -16.84 -3.57
N ALA A 208 8.11 -17.71 -4.25
CA ALA A 208 8.70 -18.77 -5.06
C ALA A 208 9.45 -18.23 -6.28
N GLN A 209 8.87 -17.23 -6.95
CA GLN A 209 9.40 -16.69 -8.20
C GLN A 209 10.61 -15.78 -7.97
N TYR A 210 10.64 -15.02 -6.87
CA TYR A 210 11.64 -13.97 -6.64
C TYR A 210 12.57 -14.29 -5.47
N MET A 211 12.07 -14.31 -4.24
CA MET A 211 12.91 -14.47 -3.04
C MET A 211 13.58 -15.84 -2.95
N PHE A 212 12.88 -16.90 -3.35
CA PHE A 212 13.39 -18.27 -3.31
C PHE A 212 13.79 -18.80 -4.68
N SER A 213 13.90 -17.92 -5.68
CA SER A 213 14.31 -18.31 -7.04
C SER A 213 15.61 -19.10 -7.01
N GLY A 214 15.67 -20.23 -7.72
CA GLY A 214 16.83 -21.10 -7.77
C GLY A 214 17.06 -22.01 -6.53
N GLN A 215 16.26 -21.87 -5.46
CA GLN A 215 16.39 -22.72 -4.28
C GLN A 215 15.68 -24.08 -4.48
N LYS A 216 16.23 -25.13 -3.87
CA LYS A 216 15.53 -26.42 -3.81
C LYS A 216 14.20 -26.27 -3.09
N ARG A 217 13.11 -26.84 -3.67
CA ARG A 217 11.75 -26.79 -3.14
C ARG A 217 11.22 -25.37 -2.92
N ALA A 218 11.60 -24.38 -3.74
CA ALA A 218 11.18 -22.99 -3.64
C ALA A 218 9.65 -22.85 -3.47
N THR A 219 8.86 -23.49 -4.35
CA THR A 219 7.38 -23.44 -4.30
C THR A 219 6.82 -24.00 -2.99
N HIS A 220 7.40 -25.09 -2.47
CA HIS A 220 6.93 -25.69 -1.21
C HIS A 220 7.24 -24.76 -0.01
N LYS A 221 8.48 -24.23 0.06
CA LYS A 221 8.85 -23.26 1.10
C LYS A 221 7.95 -22.02 1.07
N ALA A 222 7.74 -21.46 -0.13
CA ALA A 222 6.89 -20.30 -0.36
C ALA A 222 5.45 -20.55 0.09
N SER A 223 4.88 -21.71 -0.27
CA SER A 223 3.51 -22.08 0.12
C SER A 223 3.34 -22.20 1.64
N ILE A 224 4.31 -22.81 2.35
CA ILE A 224 4.26 -22.91 3.81
C ILE A 224 4.35 -21.52 4.42
N LEU A 225 5.28 -20.70 3.97
CA LEU A 225 5.48 -19.34 4.51
C LEU A 225 4.24 -18.47 4.27
N ALA A 226 3.68 -18.46 3.06
CA ALA A 226 2.47 -17.70 2.73
C ALA A 226 1.26 -18.13 3.58
N ARG A 227 1.08 -19.45 3.81
CA ARG A 227 0.03 -19.94 4.72
C ARG A 227 0.27 -19.46 6.15
N THR A 228 1.52 -19.50 6.61
CA THR A 228 1.87 -19.05 7.97
C THR A 228 1.63 -17.56 8.14
N LEU A 229 2.01 -16.73 7.18
CA LEU A 229 1.75 -15.28 7.23
C LEU A 229 0.25 -14.94 7.20
N ALA A 230 -0.57 -15.77 6.54
CA ALA A 230 -2.02 -15.61 6.44
C ALA A 230 -2.80 -16.34 7.56
N ASP A 231 -2.11 -16.88 8.57
CA ASP A 231 -2.76 -17.66 9.62
C ASP A 231 -3.23 -16.77 10.78
N HIS A 232 -4.48 -16.32 10.70
CA HIS A 232 -5.10 -15.51 11.77
C HIS A 232 -5.13 -16.24 13.11
N LYS A 233 -5.30 -17.58 13.13
CA LYS A 233 -5.33 -18.37 14.38
C LYS A 233 -4.00 -18.37 15.10
N LYS A 234 -2.90 -18.33 14.35
CA LYS A 234 -1.54 -18.22 14.89
C LYS A 234 -1.29 -16.85 15.50
N TYR A 235 -1.63 -15.79 14.79
CA TYR A 235 -1.28 -14.43 15.21
C TYR A 235 -2.31 -13.79 16.14
N LYS A 236 -3.57 -14.22 16.12
CA LYS A 236 -4.68 -13.73 16.94
C LYS A 236 -5.11 -12.28 16.68
N SER A 237 -4.29 -11.50 15.99
CA SER A 237 -4.54 -10.10 15.67
C SER A 237 -3.88 -9.75 14.34
N HIS A 238 -4.62 -9.07 13.47
CA HIS A 238 -4.07 -8.51 12.22
C HIS A 238 -2.99 -7.44 12.47
N GLY A 239 -3.11 -6.71 13.56
CA GLY A 239 -2.14 -5.69 13.97
C GLY A 239 -0.88 -6.23 14.64
N ARG A 240 -0.67 -7.55 14.69
CA ARG A 240 0.51 -8.12 15.31
C ARG A 240 1.78 -7.79 14.53
N HIS A 241 2.78 -7.25 15.22
CA HIS A 241 4.08 -6.97 14.63
C HIS A 241 4.94 -8.25 14.62
N LEU A 242 5.51 -8.54 13.46
CA LEU A 242 6.52 -9.58 13.26
C LEU A 242 7.88 -8.88 13.19
N SER A 243 8.68 -9.04 14.23
CA SER A 243 10.01 -8.45 14.32
C SER A 243 10.92 -8.99 13.21
N ARG A 244 12.07 -8.34 13.01
CA ARG A 244 13.10 -8.84 12.10
C ARG A 244 13.48 -10.29 12.38
N ASP A 245 13.61 -10.65 13.64
CA ASP A 245 14.00 -12.00 14.03
C ASP A 245 12.87 -13.02 13.81
N ASP A 246 11.62 -12.64 14.07
CA ASP A 246 10.45 -13.45 13.70
C ASP A 246 10.42 -13.71 12.18
N CYS A 247 10.64 -12.67 11.37
CA CYS A 247 10.68 -12.76 9.91
C CYS A 247 11.78 -13.72 9.43
N ARG A 248 12.96 -13.67 10.05
CA ARG A 248 14.07 -14.58 9.75
C ARG A 248 13.75 -16.01 10.15
N GLN A 249 13.16 -16.24 11.33
CA GLN A 249 12.72 -17.55 11.79
C GLN A 249 11.65 -18.17 10.89
N LEU A 250 10.78 -17.35 10.30
CA LEU A 250 9.79 -17.77 9.32
C LEU A 250 10.42 -18.20 7.99
N GLY A 251 11.69 -17.84 7.74
CA GLY A 251 12.45 -18.20 6.55
C GLY A 251 12.47 -17.15 5.45
N LEU A 252 12.03 -15.90 5.72
CA LEU A 252 12.23 -14.78 4.82
C LEU A 252 13.73 -14.46 4.68
N VAL A 253 14.16 -14.01 3.51
CA VAL A 253 15.53 -13.55 3.25
C VAL A 253 15.67 -12.13 3.78
N ILE A 254 16.27 -12.00 4.96
CA ILE A 254 16.39 -10.74 5.70
C ILE A 254 17.84 -10.27 5.72
N GLU A 255 18.06 -9.04 5.29
CA GLU A 255 19.30 -8.29 5.44
C GLU A 255 19.14 -7.33 6.63
N ASP A 256 20.18 -7.21 7.46
CA ASP A 256 20.16 -6.31 8.62
C ASP A 256 20.54 -4.90 8.18
N LEU A 257 19.68 -3.93 8.44
CA LEU A 257 19.90 -2.54 8.08
C LEU A 257 21.18 -1.98 8.74
N GLU A 258 21.50 -2.46 9.95
CA GLU A 258 22.66 -2.02 10.73
C GLU A 258 24.00 -2.59 10.23
N GLN A 259 24.02 -3.52 9.27
CA GLN A 259 25.26 -4.04 8.69
C GLN A 259 25.99 -3.00 7.85
N ASP A 260 25.27 -2.04 7.29
CA ASP A 260 25.82 -0.89 6.57
C ASP A 260 25.37 0.39 7.27
N GLN A 261 26.28 1.03 8.01
CA GLN A 261 25.97 2.24 8.79
C GLN A 261 25.52 3.40 7.90
N ILE A 262 26.09 3.55 6.71
CA ILE A 262 25.72 4.62 5.77
C ILE A 262 24.32 4.34 5.20
N LEU A 263 24.02 3.11 4.82
CA LEU A 263 22.71 2.69 4.40
C LEU A 263 21.66 2.98 5.49
N GLN A 264 21.93 2.60 6.72
CA GLN A 264 21.06 2.86 7.86
C GLN A 264 20.78 4.35 8.04
N ASP A 265 21.84 5.17 8.04
CA ASP A 265 21.71 6.61 8.25
C ASP A 265 20.89 7.26 7.14
N LEU A 266 21.12 6.89 5.89
CA LEU A 266 20.39 7.45 4.75
C LEU A 266 18.93 6.98 4.70
N VAL A 267 18.65 5.70 4.95
CA VAL A 267 17.29 5.16 4.98
C VAL A 267 16.46 5.83 6.08
N LEU A 268 17.03 5.99 7.28
CA LEU A 268 16.33 6.64 8.38
C LEU A 268 16.19 8.15 8.16
N SER A 269 17.15 8.81 7.50
CA SER A 269 16.99 10.21 7.10
C SER A 269 15.83 10.40 6.12
N VAL A 270 15.70 9.54 5.11
CA VAL A 270 14.54 9.55 4.18
C VAL A 270 13.25 9.32 4.93
N PHE A 271 13.21 8.37 5.85
CA PHE A 271 12.03 8.05 6.64
C PHE A 271 11.62 9.23 7.55
N HIS A 272 12.55 9.80 8.30
CA HIS A 272 12.30 10.96 9.17
C HIS A 272 11.86 12.18 8.34
N ALA A 273 12.52 12.47 7.23
CA ALA A 273 12.12 13.56 6.33
C ALA A 273 10.69 13.36 5.81
N SER A 274 10.28 12.12 5.52
CA SER A 274 8.90 11.81 5.10
C SER A 274 7.90 12.04 6.23
N THR A 275 8.18 11.56 7.45
CA THR A 275 7.30 11.75 8.60
C THR A 275 7.16 13.22 9.00
N ILE A 276 8.26 13.99 8.92
CA ILE A 276 8.22 15.45 9.15
C ILE A 276 7.38 16.13 8.07
N THR A 277 7.53 15.72 6.78
CA THR A 277 6.69 16.22 5.70
C THR A 277 5.20 15.99 6.00
N PHE A 278 4.82 14.79 6.44
CA PHE A 278 3.43 14.49 6.80
C PHE A 278 2.91 15.31 7.98
N ASN A 279 3.77 15.70 8.91
CA ASN A 279 3.39 16.50 10.08
C ASN A 279 3.28 17.98 9.78
N GLN A 280 4.06 18.49 8.81
CA GLN A 280 4.12 19.92 8.49
C GLN A 280 3.30 20.31 7.26
N THR A 281 2.79 19.34 6.49
CA THR A 281 2.04 19.58 5.26
C THR A 281 0.78 18.72 5.20
N PRO A 282 -0.15 19.03 4.29
CA PRO A 282 -1.30 18.16 4.03
C PRO A 282 -0.96 16.82 3.36
N ALA A 283 0.29 16.52 3.04
CA ALA A 283 0.68 15.26 2.42
C ALA A 283 0.30 14.07 3.33
N ALA A 284 -0.27 13.02 2.73
CA ALA A 284 -0.66 11.80 3.43
C ALA A 284 -0.06 10.54 2.81
N LYS A 285 0.33 10.61 1.54
CA LYS A 285 1.09 9.56 0.84
C LYS A 285 2.09 10.19 -0.10
N ILE A 286 3.30 9.63 -0.14
CA ILE A 286 4.37 10.05 -1.03
C ILE A 286 4.91 8.81 -1.74
N ILE A 287 4.92 8.85 -3.08
CA ILE A 287 5.65 7.92 -3.94
C ILE A 287 6.66 8.80 -4.69
N GLU A 288 7.96 8.60 -4.45
CA GLU A 288 8.99 9.49 -4.99
C GLU A 288 10.28 8.73 -5.33
N ASN A 289 10.93 9.08 -6.43
CA ASN A 289 12.21 8.48 -6.80
C ASN A 289 13.39 9.42 -6.47
N HIS A 290 14.59 8.87 -6.49
CA HIS A 290 15.83 9.59 -6.20
C HIS A 290 16.18 10.70 -7.20
N ASN A 291 15.50 10.78 -8.36
CA ASN A 291 15.63 11.86 -9.35
C ASN A 291 14.62 13.01 -9.12
N GLY A 292 13.81 12.94 -8.05
CA GLY A 292 12.87 14.00 -7.66
C GLY A 292 11.52 13.95 -8.36
N ARG A 293 11.20 12.89 -9.13
CA ARG A 293 9.83 12.66 -9.61
C ARG A 293 8.98 12.11 -8.48
N ALA A 294 7.80 12.68 -8.28
CA ALA A 294 6.94 12.34 -7.17
C ALA A 294 5.46 12.34 -7.56
N PHE A 295 4.71 11.44 -6.90
CA PHE A 295 3.26 11.44 -6.83
C PHE A 295 2.88 11.58 -5.35
N VAL A 296 2.14 12.63 -5.01
CA VAL A 296 1.77 12.96 -3.63
C VAL A 296 0.26 13.05 -3.50
N LYS A 297 -0.31 12.28 -2.56
CA LYS A 297 -1.71 12.43 -2.16
C LYS A 297 -1.82 13.29 -0.91
N LEU A 298 -2.79 14.17 -0.92
CA LEU A 298 -3.05 15.10 0.17
C LEU A 298 -4.25 14.66 1.00
N SER A 299 -4.20 14.86 2.31
CA SER A 299 -5.32 14.70 3.22
C SER A 299 -6.20 15.95 3.14
N GLY A 300 -7.47 15.78 2.76
CA GLY A 300 -8.39 16.88 2.58
C GLY A 300 -8.31 17.49 1.18
N GLY A 301 -9.48 17.71 0.57
CA GLY A 301 -9.55 18.44 -0.70
C GLY A 301 -8.98 19.84 -0.50
N ILE A 302 -7.82 20.11 -1.03
CA ILE A 302 -7.37 21.49 -1.20
C ILE A 302 -8.37 22.10 -2.17
N ARG A 303 -9.28 22.92 -1.66
CA ARG A 303 -9.88 23.98 -2.44
C ARG A 303 -8.77 24.99 -2.66
N LEU A 304 -7.96 24.78 -3.71
CA LEU A 304 -7.17 25.88 -4.24
C LEU A 304 -8.21 26.98 -4.54
N PRO A 305 -8.03 28.21 -4.07
CA PRO A 305 -8.80 29.31 -4.58
C PRO A 305 -8.47 29.33 -6.08
N VAL A 306 -9.42 28.86 -6.88
CA VAL A 306 -9.38 29.05 -8.33
C VAL A 306 -9.54 30.55 -8.50
N GLN A 307 -8.43 31.28 -8.66
CA GLN A 307 -8.48 32.54 -9.37
C GLN A 307 -8.92 32.17 -10.78
N VAL A 308 -10.22 32.24 -10.99
CA VAL A 308 -10.80 32.29 -12.32
C VAL A 308 -10.28 33.61 -12.93
N GLN A 309 -9.12 33.56 -13.57
CA GLN A 309 -8.81 34.53 -14.60
C GLN A 309 -9.94 34.34 -15.60
N ASN A 310 -10.74 35.38 -15.77
CA ASN A 310 -11.75 35.50 -16.80
C ASN A 310 -11.04 35.39 -18.16
N LEU A 311 -10.79 34.15 -18.59
CA LEU A 311 -10.50 33.88 -20.00
C LEU A 311 -11.81 34.12 -20.74
N PRO A 312 -11.86 35.01 -21.73
CA PRO A 312 -13.06 35.19 -22.53
C PRO A 312 -13.44 33.86 -23.13
N LEU A 313 -14.69 33.44 -22.87
CA LEU A 313 -15.27 32.24 -23.48
C LEU A 313 -15.06 32.31 -25.00
N PRO A 314 -14.59 31.26 -25.68
CA PRO A 314 -14.58 31.24 -27.13
C PRO A 314 -16.01 31.49 -27.61
N GLN A 315 -16.18 32.51 -28.44
CA GLN A 315 -17.47 32.79 -29.08
C GLN A 315 -17.89 31.57 -29.89
N ALA A 316 -19.09 31.07 -29.62
CA ALA A 316 -19.65 29.97 -30.40
C ALA A 316 -19.67 30.38 -31.88
N PRO A 317 -19.33 29.48 -32.82
CA PRO A 317 -19.39 29.78 -34.24
C PRO A 317 -20.83 30.17 -34.60
N LYS A 318 -20.97 31.36 -35.22
CA LYS A 318 -22.27 31.82 -35.76
C LYS A 318 -22.69 30.82 -36.84
N ILE A 319 -23.72 30.04 -36.55
CA ILE A 319 -24.36 29.17 -37.54
C ILE A 319 -25.09 30.11 -38.50
N PRO A 320 -24.84 30.07 -39.82
CA PRO A 320 -25.62 30.88 -40.77
C PRO A 320 -27.08 30.42 -40.74
N VAL A 321 -27.98 31.33 -40.44
CA VAL A 321 -29.42 31.11 -40.57
C VAL A 321 -29.74 31.04 -42.05
N GLN A 322 -30.09 29.86 -42.57
CA GLN A 322 -30.69 29.74 -43.89
C GLN A 322 -32.05 30.45 -43.92
N PRO A 323 -32.36 31.26 -44.95
CA PRO A 323 -33.69 31.88 -45.07
C PRO A 323 -34.74 30.79 -45.26
N SER A 324 -35.83 30.90 -44.49
CA SER A 324 -36.97 30.02 -44.60
C SER A 324 -37.58 30.09 -45.98
N GLN A 325 -37.70 28.95 -46.66
CA GLN A 325 -38.46 28.85 -47.91
C GLN A 325 -39.94 29.08 -47.58
N ALA A 326 -40.53 30.04 -48.30
CA ALA A 326 -41.96 30.28 -48.21
C ALA A 326 -42.75 29.07 -48.76
N PRO A 327 -43.95 28.80 -48.20
CA PRO A 327 -44.78 27.70 -48.69
C PRO A 327 -45.35 27.98 -50.06
N ALA A 328 -45.26 26.94 -50.93
CA ALA A 328 -45.84 26.99 -52.28
C ALA A 328 -47.35 27.15 -52.19
N PRO A 329 -48.00 27.90 -53.17
CA PRO A 329 -49.40 28.10 -53.20
C PRO A 329 -50.12 26.80 -53.59
N ALA A 330 -51.27 26.55 -52.94
CA ALA A 330 -52.17 25.43 -53.21
C ALA A 330 -52.78 25.60 -54.60
N LEU A 331 -52.69 24.58 -55.44
CA LEU A 331 -53.45 24.46 -56.69
C LEU A 331 -54.91 24.04 -56.37
N SER A 332 -55.84 24.83 -56.85
CA SER A 332 -57.26 24.55 -56.93
C SER A 332 -57.60 23.42 -57.89
#